data_2434602b538a91f396e77c241181bb79
#
_entry.id   2434602b538a91f396e77c241181bb79
#
_cell.length_a   1.000
_cell.length_b   1.000
_cell.length_c   1.000
_cell.angle_alpha   90.00
_cell.angle_beta   90.00
_cell.angle_gamma   90.00
#
_symmetry.space_group_name_H-M   'P 1'
#
loop_
_entity.id
_entity.type
_entity.pdbx_description
1 polymer ?
#
loop_
_entity_poly.entity_id
_entity_poly.type
_entity_poly.pdbx_seq_one_letter_code
_entity_poly.pdbx_strand_id
1 'polypeptide(L)'
;SPPCCTQPLTAATFPRPSNDLRDRRRTHTDDTMMTPAEAQTYCTTLTKKSGSNFYYSFLFLPKARREAMYTVYAFCKEVDNAVDEPPPGSHPQEELARWRRELAAAYDGTPTFPVTVSLARHVRELSIPQAYFEELIKGVEMDLTTTRYATFDQLSLYCYRVASVVGLICLHVFGTTSPRAQDYAVNLGMAFQLTNILRDLGNDAE
;
A
#
# COMPACT_ATOMS: atom_id res chain seq x y z
N SER A 1 25.12 -26.19 -18.64
CA SER A 1 24.73 -25.04 -17.85
C SER A 1 23.22 -24.84 -18.01
N PRO A 2 22.39 -24.99 -16.95
CA PRO A 2 20.96 -24.68 -17.04
C PRO A 2 20.75 -23.16 -16.98
N PRO A 3 19.69 -22.60 -17.57
CA PRO A 3 19.38 -21.20 -17.50
C PRO A 3 18.94 -20.83 -16.08
N CYS A 4 19.54 -19.77 -15.55
CA CYS A 4 19.20 -19.16 -14.28
C CYS A 4 17.77 -18.58 -14.39
N CYS A 5 16.80 -19.13 -13.67
CA CYS A 5 15.48 -18.56 -13.51
C CYS A 5 15.59 -17.26 -12.70
N THR A 6 15.59 -16.15 -13.40
CA THR A 6 15.45 -14.82 -12.81
C THR A 6 13.96 -14.46 -12.81
N GLN A 7 13.23 -14.87 -11.78
CA GLN A 7 11.96 -14.21 -11.47
C GLN A 7 12.23 -13.01 -10.56
N PRO A 8 11.56 -11.87 -10.76
CA PRO A 8 11.69 -10.72 -9.89
C PRO A 8 11.21 -11.08 -8.48
N LEU A 9 11.94 -10.62 -7.46
CA LEU A 9 11.48 -10.63 -6.07
C LEU A 9 10.24 -9.74 -5.99
N THR A 10 9.06 -10.36 -6.06
CA THR A 10 7.80 -9.63 -5.90
C THR A 10 7.69 -9.09 -4.48
N ALA A 11 7.21 -7.85 -4.37
CA ALA A 11 6.78 -7.26 -3.11
C ALA A 11 5.88 -8.24 -2.36
N ALA A 12 5.87 -8.15 -1.03
CA ALA A 12 5.13 -9.06 -0.14
C ALA A 12 3.77 -9.44 -0.75
N THR A 13 3.65 -10.67 -1.23
CA THR A 13 2.47 -11.15 -1.94
C THR A 13 1.29 -11.15 -0.98
N PHE A 14 0.49 -10.09 -1.05
CA PHE A 14 -0.82 -10.09 -0.41
C PHE A 14 -1.71 -11.13 -1.10
N PRO A 15 -2.51 -11.93 -0.36
CA PRO A 15 -3.39 -12.92 -0.96
C PRO A 15 -4.28 -12.27 -2.03
N ARG A 16 -4.36 -12.90 -3.21
CA ARG A 16 -5.03 -12.36 -4.40
C ARG A 16 -6.55 -12.31 -4.19
N PRO A 17 -7.21 -11.15 -4.32
CA PRO A 17 -8.67 -11.09 -4.37
C PRO A 17 -9.21 -11.46 -5.75
N SER A 18 -10.42 -12.03 -5.78
CA SER A 18 -11.14 -12.32 -7.01
C SER A 18 -11.48 -11.05 -7.81
N ASN A 19 -11.53 -11.17 -9.14
CA ASN A 19 -11.61 -10.11 -10.17
C ASN A 19 -12.87 -9.20 -10.12
N ASP A 20 -13.81 -9.43 -9.21
CA ASP A 20 -15.17 -8.86 -9.23
C ASP A 20 -15.28 -7.37 -8.84
N LEU A 21 -14.26 -6.80 -8.16
CA LEU A 21 -14.27 -5.38 -7.80
C LEU A 21 -13.71 -4.44 -8.89
N ARG A 22 -13.00 -4.99 -9.88
CA ARG A 22 -12.37 -4.20 -10.95
C ARG A 22 -13.37 -3.67 -11.97
N ASP A 23 -14.48 -4.38 -12.16
CA ASP A 23 -15.51 -4.00 -13.12
C ASP A 23 -16.28 -2.74 -12.69
N ARG A 24 -16.37 -2.48 -11.39
CA ARG A 24 -17.02 -1.28 -10.85
C ARG A 24 -16.27 0.04 -11.09
N ARG A 25 -14.96 -0.01 -11.42
CA ARG A 25 -14.21 1.20 -11.82
C ARG A 25 -14.58 1.72 -13.20
N ARG A 26 -15.19 0.88 -14.06
CA ARG A 26 -15.48 1.20 -15.46
C ARG A 26 -16.87 1.75 -15.72
N THR A 27 -17.80 1.65 -14.78
CA THR A 27 -19.23 1.93 -15.06
C THR A 27 -19.79 3.20 -14.41
N HIS A 28 -18.97 4.00 -13.70
CA HIS A 28 -19.43 5.27 -13.16
C HIS A 28 -19.09 6.44 -14.10
N THR A 29 -19.84 6.51 -15.22
CA THR A 29 -20.00 7.73 -16.04
C THR A 29 -21.22 8.54 -15.56
N ASP A 30 -21.49 8.54 -14.26
CA ASP A 30 -22.45 9.45 -13.66
C ASP A 30 -21.64 10.46 -12.82
N ASP A 31 -21.83 11.75 -13.07
CA ASP A 31 -21.08 12.89 -12.56
C ASP A 31 -21.32 13.14 -11.04
N THR A 32 -21.61 12.08 -10.30
CA THR A 32 -21.87 12.12 -8.86
C THR A 32 -20.56 11.83 -8.12
N MET A 33 -19.95 12.86 -7.58
CA MET A 33 -18.77 12.77 -6.70
C MET A 33 -19.02 11.73 -5.60
N MET A 34 -18.13 10.73 -5.49
CA MET A 34 -18.24 9.70 -4.45
C MET A 34 -18.18 10.33 -3.05
N THR A 35 -19.12 9.97 -2.21
CA THR A 35 -19.15 10.46 -0.83
C THR A 35 -18.05 9.84 0.03
N PRO A 36 -17.57 10.53 1.07
CA PRO A 36 -16.58 9.95 2.00
C PRO A 36 -17.02 8.64 2.65
N ALA A 37 -18.34 8.45 2.86
CA ALA A 37 -18.89 7.22 3.45
C ALA A 37 -18.81 6.04 2.47
N GLU A 38 -19.11 6.27 1.19
CA GLU A 38 -18.97 5.25 0.14
C GLU A 38 -17.49 4.88 -0.07
N ALA A 39 -16.61 5.88 -0.07
CA ALA A 39 -15.16 5.70 -0.16
C ALA A 39 -14.62 4.85 1.01
N GLN A 40 -15.06 5.13 2.24
CA GLN A 40 -14.70 4.32 3.41
C GLN A 40 -15.22 2.89 3.31
N THR A 41 -16.44 2.71 2.80
CA THR A 41 -17.04 1.38 2.58
C THR A 41 -16.24 0.59 1.55
N TYR A 42 -15.76 1.25 0.49
CA TYR A 42 -14.86 0.65 -0.50
C TYR A 42 -13.58 0.12 0.17
N CYS A 43 -12.86 0.96 0.93
CA CYS A 43 -11.62 0.58 1.62
C CYS A 43 -11.85 -0.60 2.58
N THR A 44 -12.93 -0.57 3.35
CA THR A 44 -13.29 -1.65 4.28
C THR A 44 -13.55 -2.97 3.53
N THR A 45 -14.28 -2.90 2.43
CA THR A 45 -14.63 -4.07 1.62
C THR A 45 -13.40 -4.67 0.95
N LEU A 46 -12.51 -3.81 0.41
CA LEU A 46 -11.26 -4.23 -0.20
C LEU A 46 -10.37 -4.94 0.83
N THR A 47 -10.18 -4.34 2.01
CA THR A 47 -9.38 -4.94 3.09
C THR A 47 -9.97 -6.28 3.55
N LYS A 48 -11.29 -6.38 3.68
CA LYS A 48 -11.95 -7.63 4.06
C LYS A 48 -11.78 -8.72 3.01
N LYS A 49 -11.95 -8.38 1.72
CA LYS A 49 -11.85 -9.33 0.59
C LYS A 49 -10.42 -9.79 0.33
N SER A 50 -9.41 -9.03 0.76
CA SER A 50 -8.00 -9.44 0.59
C SER A 50 -7.62 -10.72 1.32
N GLY A 51 -8.45 -11.18 2.27
CA GLY A 51 -8.16 -12.37 3.09
C GLY A 51 -6.98 -12.20 4.05
N SER A 52 -6.46 -10.98 4.16
CA SER A 52 -5.31 -10.68 5.01
C SER A 52 -5.65 -10.79 6.50
N ASN A 53 -4.73 -11.37 7.27
CA ASN A 53 -4.81 -11.41 8.73
C ASN A 53 -4.90 -10.01 9.38
N PHE A 54 -4.44 -8.97 8.68
CA PHE A 54 -4.54 -7.58 9.14
C PHE A 54 -5.99 -7.12 9.32
N TYR A 55 -6.93 -7.58 8.46
CA TYR A 55 -8.34 -7.26 8.64
C TYR A 55 -8.84 -7.65 10.04
N TYR A 56 -8.54 -8.86 10.47
CA TYR A 56 -8.96 -9.35 11.79
C TYR A 56 -8.24 -8.63 12.93
N SER A 57 -6.96 -8.32 12.76
CA SER A 57 -6.20 -7.55 13.74
C SER A 57 -6.78 -6.14 13.96
N PHE A 58 -7.27 -5.51 12.90
CA PHE A 58 -7.85 -4.17 13.00
C PHE A 58 -9.23 -4.15 13.68
N LEU A 59 -9.94 -5.28 13.77
CA LEU A 59 -11.25 -5.38 14.46
C LEU A 59 -11.16 -4.96 15.93
N PHE A 60 -10.02 -5.15 16.57
CA PHE A 60 -9.80 -4.77 17.98
C PHE A 60 -9.56 -3.27 18.17
N LEU A 61 -9.38 -2.51 17.11
CA LEU A 61 -9.17 -1.06 17.18
C LEU A 61 -10.49 -0.31 17.36
N PRO A 62 -10.49 0.84 18.04
CA PRO A 62 -11.60 1.78 18.02
C PRO A 62 -11.98 2.15 16.60
N LYS A 63 -13.28 2.39 16.35
CA LYS A 63 -13.84 2.56 14.99
C LYS A 63 -13.03 3.53 14.13
N ALA A 64 -12.71 4.73 14.62
CA ALA A 64 -11.99 5.75 13.86
C ALA A 64 -10.59 5.27 13.42
N ARG A 65 -9.83 4.64 14.34
CA ARG A 65 -8.50 4.08 14.03
C ARG A 65 -8.59 2.90 13.07
N ARG A 66 -9.60 2.06 13.23
CA ARG A 66 -9.86 0.93 12.36
C ARG A 66 -10.18 1.38 10.94
N GLU A 67 -11.02 2.39 10.76
CA GLU A 67 -11.34 2.98 9.46
C GLU A 67 -10.10 3.56 8.78
N ALA A 68 -9.26 4.27 9.54
CA ALA A 68 -7.98 4.77 9.04
C ALA A 68 -7.06 3.63 8.58
N MET A 69 -6.93 2.56 9.38
CA MET A 69 -6.12 1.40 9.01
C MET A 69 -6.63 0.68 7.76
N TYR A 70 -7.94 0.55 7.58
CA TYR A 70 -8.52 0.00 6.35
C TYR A 70 -8.19 0.87 5.13
N THR A 71 -8.20 2.18 5.29
CA THR A 71 -7.86 3.11 4.20
C THR A 71 -6.36 3.05 3.86
N VAL A 72 -5.49 3.02 4.86
CA VAL A 72 -4.04 2.86 4.65
C VAL A 72 -3.73 1.52 3.98
N TYR A 73 -4.32 0.44 4.45
CA TYR A 73 -4.16 -0.87 3.82
C TYR A 73 -4.64 -0.89 2.37
N ALA A 74 -5.82 -0.29 2.11
CA ALA A 74 -6.37 -0.20 0.77
C ALA A 74 -5.45 0.61 -0.17
N PHE A 75 -4.82 1.69 0.33
CA PHE A 75 -3.85 2.47 -0.44
C PHE A 75 -2.63 1.62 -0.80
N CYS A 76 -2.02 0.95 0.17
CA CYS A 76 -0.88 0.06 -0.08
C CYS A 76 -1.22 -0.99 -1.14
N LYS A 77 -2.37 -1.68 -0.98
CA LYS A 77 -2.79 -2.75 -1.89
C LYS A 77 -3.09 -2.27 -3.31
N GLU A 78 -3.71 -1.11 -3.45
CA GLU A 78 -4.04 -0.58 -4.78
C GLU A 78 -2.82 -0.04 -5.51
N VAL A 79 -1.85 0.54 -4.79
CA VAL A 79 -0.56 0.97 -5.37
C VAL A 79 0.26 -0.25 -5.81
N ASP A 80 0.29 -1.31 -5.00
CA ASP A 80 0.92 -2.58 -5.31
C ASP A 80 0.28 -3.22 -6.58
N ASN A 81 -1.05 -3.30 -6.61
CA ASN A 81 -1.79 -3.79 -7.78
C ASN A 81 -1.53 -2.96 -9.06
N ALA A 82 -1.19 -1.68 -8.95
CA ALA A 82 -0.89 -0.83 -10.10
C ALA A 82 0.36 -1.30 -10.86
N VAL A 83 1.25 -2.01 -10.17
CA VAL A 83 2.48 -2.62 -10.74
C VAL A 83 2.26 -4.07 -11.11
N ASP A 84 1.71 -4.87 -10.18
CA ASP A 84 1.58 -6.31 -10.36
C ASP A 84 0.50 -6.69 -11.37
N GLU A 85 -0.59 -5.92 -11.41
CA GLU A 85 -1.76 -6.20 -12.23
C GLU A 85 -2.33 -4.91 -12.85
N PRO A 86 -1.58 -4.20 -13.70
CA PRO A 86 -2.07 -2.98 -14.30
C PRO A 86 -3.33 -3.23 -15.14
N PRO A 87 -4.22 -2.24 -15.26
CA PRO A 87 -5.40 -2.35 -16.13
C PRO A 87 -5.00 -2.69 -17.57
N PRO A 88 -5.82 -3.45 -18.32
CA PRO A 88 -5.55 -3.78 -19.70
C PRO A 88 -5.26 -2.53 -20.57
N GLY A 89 -4.12 -2.51 -21.22
CA GLY A 89 -3.69 -1.41 -22.09
C GLY A 89 -3.04 -0.22 -21.37
N SER A 90 -2.82 -0.29 -20.06
CA SER A 90 -2.02 0.69 -19.32
C SER A 90 -0.64 0.13 -18.98
N HIS A 91 0.31 1.03 -18.72
CA HIS A 91 1.67 0.69 -18.28
C HIS A 91 1.82 0.96 -16.77
N PRO A 92 2.54 0.11 -16.01
CA PRO A 92 2.74 0.28 -14.57
C PRO A 92 3.24 1.68 -14.19
N GLN A 93 4.18 2.25 -14.96
CA GLN A 93 4.70 3.60 -14.72
C GLN A 93 3.62 4.68 -14.83
N GLU A 94 2.69 4.55 -15.78
CA GLU A 94 1.58 5.47 -15.96
C GLU A 94 0.59 5.37 -14.80
N GLU A 95 0.31 4.15 -14.34
CA GLU A 95 -0.56 3.91 -13.18
C GLU A 95 0.08 4.48 -11.89
N LEU A 96 1.38 4.28 -11.65
CA LEU A 96 2.06 4.91 -10.51
C LEU A 96 2.03 6.44 -10.60
N ALA A 97 2.19 7.01 -11.80
CA ALA A 97 2.06 8.45 -12.00
C ALA A 97 0.63 8.96 -11.71
N ARG A 98 -0.40 8.15 -12.00
CA ARG A 98 -1.80 8.45 -11.61
C ARG A 98 -1.95 8.41 -10.08
N TRP A 99 -1.40 7.42 -9.42
CA TRP A 99 -1.45 7.30 -7.96
C TRP A 99 -0.73 8.45 -7.25
N ARG A 100 0.39 8.96 -7.80
CA ARG A 100 1.06 10.17 -7.29
C ARG A 100 0.18 11.41 -7.40
N ARG A 101 -0.50 11.60 -8.55
CA ARG A 101 -1.45 12.72 -8.72
C ARG A 101 -2.62 12.61 -7.75
N GLU A 102 -3.19 11.43 -7.59
CA GLU A 102 -4.29 11.17 -6.66
C GLU A 102 -3.87 11.33 -5.20
N LEU A 103 -2.64 10.95 -4.85
CA LEU A 103 -2.08 11.21 -3.52
C LEU A 103 -1.98 12.72 -3.27
N ALA A 104 -1.41 13.49 -4.19
CA ALA A 104 -1.36 14.96 -4.08
C ALA A 104 -2.76 15.55 -3.92
N ALA A 105 -3.71 15.12 -4.76
CA ALA A 105 -5.10 15.53 -4.69
C ALA A 105 -5.77 15.22 -3.33
N ALA A 106 -5.38 14.12 -2.66
CA ALA A 106 -5.88 13.81 -1.32
C ALA A 106 -5.44 14.82 -0.27
N TYR A 107 -4.26 15.44 -0.43
CA TYR A 107 -3.77 16.51 0.45
C TYR A 107 -4.32 17.89 0.06
N ASP A 108 -4.53 18.14 -1.23
CA ASP A 108 -5.08 19.38 -1.76
C ASP A 108 -6.62 19.47 -1.64
N GLY A 109 -7.30 18.35 -1.33
CA GLY A 109 -8.74 18.28 -1.11
C GLY A 109 -9.60 17.97 -2.34
N THR A 110 -9.01 17.50 -3.44
CA THR A 110 -9.70 17.20 -4.72
C THR A 110 -9.47 15.78 -5.26
N PRO A 111 -9.41 14.73 -4.42
CA PRO A 111 -9.17 13.36 -4.87
C PRO A 111 -10.39 12.79 -5.61
N THR A 112 -10.13 11.87 -6.55
CA THR A 112 -11.17 11.21 -7.35
C THR A 112 -11.26 9.70 -7.14
N PHE A 113 -10.15 9.05 -6.74
CA PHE A 113 -10.18 7.61 -6.48
C PHE A 113 -10.86 7.32 -5.13
N PRO A 114 -11.63 6.22 -5.02
CA PRO A 114 -12.27 5.85 -3.76
C PRO A 114 -11.32 5.84 -2.56
N VAL A 115 -10.13 5.29 -2.75
CA VAL A 115 -9.12 5.19 -1.70
C VAL A 115 -8.60 6.56 -1.28
N THR A 116 -8.30 7.43 -2.24
CA THR A 116 -7.76 8.78 -1.95
C THR A 116 -8.83 9.73 -1.41
N VAL A 117 -10.10 9.57 -1.80
CA VAL A 117 -11.24 10.26 -1.18
C VAL A 117 -11.37 9.89 0.31
N SER A 118 -11.26 8.60 0.65
CA SER A 118 -11.23 8.18 2.05
C SER A 118 -9.97 8.67 2.77
N LEU A 119 -8.81 8.60 2.11
CA LEU A 119 -7.51 8.99 2.66
C LEU A 119 -7.47 10.48 3.03
N ALA A 120 -8.03 11.37 2.20
CA ALA A 120 -8.04 12.81 2.40
C ALA A 120 -8.57 13.25 3.77
N ARG A 121 -9.56 12.53 4.33
CA ARG A 121 -10.03 12.76 5.68
C ARG A 121 -8.99 12.36 6.72
N HIS A 122 -8.46 11.15 6.61
CA HIS A 122 -7.58 10.57 7.61
C HIS A 122 -6.23 11.28 7.70
N VAL A 123 -5.65 11.70 6.56
CA VAL A 123 -4.36 12.41 6.57
C VAL A 123 -4.47 13.76 7.28
N ARG A 124 -5.60 14.46 7.17
CA ARG A 124 -5.84 15.72 7.87
C ARG A 124 -6.11 15.50 9.36
N GLU A 125 -7.02 14.58 9.71
CA GLU A 125 -7.40 14.32 11.09
C GLU A 125 -6.22 13.79 11.93
N LEU A 126 -5.35 12.98 11.32
CA LEU A 126 -4.25 12.30 11.99
C LEU A 126 -2.87 12.93 11.70
N SER A 127 -2.84 14.02 10.92
CA SER A 127 -1.61 14.73 10.53
C SER A 127 -0.54 13.77 9.95
N ILE A 128 -0.95 12.87 9.05
CA ILE A 128 -0.02 11.91 8.42
C ILE A 128 0.74 12.64 7.31
N PRO A 129 2.09 12.65 7.32
CA PRO A 129 2.89 13.31 6.28
C PRO A 129 2.74 12.63 4.92
N GLN A 130 2.52 13.42 3.86
CA GLN A 130 2.46 12.94 2.48
C GLN A 130 3.71 12.16 2.08
N ALA A 131 4.87 12.60 2.55
CA ALA A 131 6.17 11.98 2.25
C ALA A 131 6.22 10.47 2.55
N TYR A 132 5.48 9.96 3.53
CA TYR A 132 5.46 8.53 3.81
C TYR A 132 4.78 7.73 2.70
N PHE A 133 3.67 8.23 2.18
CA PHE A 133 2.99 7.60 1.04
C PHE A 133 3.80 7.74 -0.26
N GLU A 134 4.52 8.84 -0.43
CA GLU A 134 5.43 9.01 -1.57
C GLU A 134 6.60 8.02 -1.52
N GLU A 135 7.20 7.79 -0.34
CA GLU A 135 8.23 6.76 -0.18
C GLU A 135 7.69 5.35 -0.46
N LEU A 136 6.45 5.05 -0.05
CA LEU A 136 5.81 3.79 -0.39
C LEU A 136 5.68 3.62 -1.92
N ILE A 137 5.18 4.63 -2.63
CA ILE A 137 5.07 4.58 -4.11
C ILE A 137 6.46 4.39 -4.75
N LYS A 138 7.51 5.08 -4.24
CA LYS A 138 8.90 4.87 -4.70
C LYS A 138 9.39 3.45 -4.43
N GLY A 139 8.96 2.84 -3.33
CA GLY A 139 9.29 1.45 -3.00
C GLY A 139 8.69 0.48 -4.02
N VAL A 140 7.41 0.61 -4.31
CA VAL A 140 6.70 -0.19 -5.32
C VAL A 140 7.28 0.06 -6.73
N GLU A 141 7.70 1.29 -7.05
CA GLU A 141 8.36 1.59 -8.32
C GLU A 141 9.72 0.85 -8.49
N MET A 142 10.42 0.56 -7.37
CA MET A 142 11.67 -0.23 -7.43
C MET A 142 11.42 -1.63 -7.98
N ASP A 143 10.26 -2.23 -7.77
CA ASP A 143 9.91 -3.56 -8.28
C ASP A 143 9.86 -3.62 -9.81
N LEU A 144 9.67 -2.47 -10.48
CA LEU A 144 9.71 -2.38 -11.94
C LEU A 144 11.13 -2.45 -12.53
N THR A 145 12.14 -2.11 -11.75
CA THR A 145 13.50 -1.90 -12.27
C THR A 145 14.57 -2.71 -11.56
N THR A 146 14.30 -3.16 -10.33
CA THR A 146 15.29 -3.79 -9.47
C THR A 146 14.91 -5.25 -9.22
N THR A 147 15.58 -6.14 -9.92
CA THR A 147 15.40 -7.60 -9.75
C THR A 147 16.38 -8.21 -8.75
N ARG A 148 17.41 -7.46 -8.34
CA ARG A 148 18.46 -7.93 -7.43
C ARG A 148 19.10 -6.78 -6.66
N TYR A 149 19.29 -6.97 -5.37
CA TYR A 149 20.01 -6.05 -4.49
C TYR A 149 21.45 -6.57 -4.27
N ALA A 150 22.46 -5.78 -4.67
CA ALA A 150 23.86 -6.18 -4.57
C ALA A 150 24.41 -6.02 -3.13
N THR A 151 23.83 -5.13 -2.33
CA THR A 151 24.26 -4.83 -0.96
C THR A 151 23.06 -4.80 -0.02
N PHE A 152 23.33 -5.01 1.28
CA PHE A 152 22.30 -4.87 2.31
C PHE A 152 21.73 -3.46 2.38
N ASP A 153 22.53 -2.42 2.14
CA ASP A 153 22.08 -1.04 2.15
C ASP A 153 21.01 -0.78 1.08
N GLN A 154 21.19 -1.35 -0.12
CA GLN A 154 20.18 -1.28 -1.19
C GLN A 154 18.88 -2.00 -0.79
N LEU A 155 19.01 -3.20 -0.22
CA LEU A 155 17.86 -3.95 0.29
C LEU A 155 17.19 -3.22 1.45
N SER A 156 17.95 -2.60 2.34
CA SER A 156 17.43 -1.82 3.48
C SER A 156 16.61 -0.64 3.00
N LEU A 157 17.03 0.06 1.95
CA LEU A 157 16.27 1.16 1.37
C LEU A 157 14.92 0.67 0.82
N TYR A 158 14.90 -0.46 0.14
CA TYR A 158 13.65 -1.09 -0.32
C TYR A 158 12.73 -1.44 0.86
N CYS A 159 13.24 -2.18 1.84
CA CYS A 159 12.46 -2.56 3.03
C CYS A 159 11.92 -1.34 3.80
N TYR A 160 12.72 -0.28 3.90
CA TYR A 160 12.27 0.98 4.49
C TYR A 160 11.06 1.54 3.73
N ARG A 161 11.13 1.60 2.40
CA ARG A 161 10.10 2.18 1.55
C ARG A 161 8.80 1.38 1.55
N VAL A 162 8.87 0.05 1.49
CA VAL A 162 7.66 -0.78 1.38
C VAL A 162 7.07 -1.22 2.72
N ALA A 163 7.83 -1.13 3.82
CA ALA A 163 7.36 -1.62 5.12
C ALA A 163 7.58 -0.64 6.28
N SER A 164 8.80 -0.06 6.45
CA SER A 164 9.06 0.82 7.59
C SER A 164 8.21 2.08 7.55
N VAL A 165 7.98 2.68 6.37
CA VAL A 165 7.11 3.86 6.24
C VAL A 165 5.66 3.54 6.59
N VAL A 166 5.18 2.32 6.34
CA VAL A 166 3.85 1.88 6.77
C VAL A 166 3.77 1.85 8.30
N GLY A 167 4.84 1.39 8.97
CA GLY A 167 4.97 1.48 10.42
C GLY A 167 4.89 2.92 10.94
N LEU A 168 5.56 3.87 10.26
CA LEU A 168 5.49 5.29 10.60
C LEU A 168 4.07 5.87 10.42
N ILE A 169 3.36 5.49 9.35
CA ILE A 169 1.95 5.85 9.15
C ILE A 169 1.09 5.30 10.31
N CYS A 170 1.32 4.04 10.72
CA CYS A 170 0.61 3.42 11.84
C CYS A 170 0.79 4.20 13.14
N LEU A 171 1.97 4.79 13.42
CA LEU A 171 2.19 5.61 14.61
C LEU A 171 1.24 6.82 14.65
N HIS A 172 1.01 7.48 13.52
CA HIS A 172 0.03 8.58 13.44
C HIS A 172 -1.38 8.08 13.72
N VAL A 173 -1.77 6.93 13.16
CA VAL A 173 -3.09 6.32 13.44
C VAL A 173 -3.24 5.97 14.91
N PHE A 174 -2.18 5.51 15.57
CA PHE A 174 -2.21 5.17 17.01
C PHE A 174 -2.02 6.38 17.93
N GLY A 175 -1.68 7.54 17.39
CA GLY A 175 -1.54 8.78 18.15
C GLY A 175 -0.24 8.85 18.95
N THR A 176 0.83 8.24 18.47
CA THR A 176 2.18 8.35 19.05
C THR A 176 3.22 8.58 17.97
N THR A 177 4.06 9.60 18.14
CA THR A 177 5.09 9.98 17.16
C THR A 177 6.41 10.33 17.85
N SER A 178 6.66 9.80 19.06
CA SER A 178 7.93 10.03 19.75
C SER A 178 9.10 9.45 18.94
N PRO A 179 10.33 10.03 19.02
CA PRO A 179 11.50 9.51 18.32
C PRO A 179 11.73 8.02 18.57
N ARG A 180 11.60 7.57 19.82
CA ARG A 180 11.76 6.16 20.18
C ARG A 180 10.70 5.26 19.52
N ALA A 181 9.45 5.73 19.36
CA ALA A 181 8.41 5.01 18.66
C ALA A 181 8.71 4.93 17.16
N GLN A 182 9.26 6.00 16.58
CA GLN A 182 9.67 6.01 15.17
C GLN A 182 10.80 5.01 14.91
N ASP A 183 11.84 4.99 15.74
CA ASP A 183 12.92 4.00 15.64
C ASP A 183 12.37 2.56 15.72
N TYR A 184 11.45 2.33 16.65
CA TYR A 184 10.80 1.02 16.79
C TYR A 184 10.00 0.64 15.54
N ALA A 185 9.20 1.56 15.00
CA ALA A 185 8.38 1.31 13.82
C ALA A 185 9.25 1.01 12.57
N VAL A 186 10.35 1.76 12.41
CA VAL A 186 11.30 1.54 11.31
C VAL A 186 11.93 0.15 11.40
N ASN A 187 12.45 -0.22 12.58
CA ASN A 187 13.11 -1.51 12.78
C ASN A 187 12.12 -2.69 12.67
N LEU A 188 10.90 -2.52 13.18
CA LEU A 188 9.86 -3.53 13.09
C LEU A 188 9.41 -3.76 11.63
N GLY A 189 9.20 -2.68 10.87
CA GLY A 189 8.89 -2.75 9.45
C GLY A 189 9.98 -3.46 8.66
N MET A 190 11.25 -3.11 8.92
CA MET A 190 12.41 -3.79 8.34
C MET A 190 12.40 -5.29 8.64
N ALA A 191 12.20 -5.68 9.91
CA ALA A 191 12.17 -7.08 10.31
C ALA A 191 11.04 -7.86 9.63
N PHE A 192 9.85 -7.27 9.52
CA PHE A 192 8.72 -7.89 8.81
C PHE A 192 9.02 -8.08 7.34
N GLN A 193 9.58 -7.09 6.66
CA GLN A 193 9.86 -7.20 5.23
C GLN A 193 10.96 -8.23 4.94
N LEU A 194 12.02 -8.25 5.73
CA LEU A 194 13.06 -9.29 5.61
C LEU A 194 12.48 -10.70 5.85
N THR A 195 11.57 -10.84 6.81
CA THR A 195 10.87 -12.11 7.06
C THR A 195 9.99 -12.52 5.87
N ASN A 196 9.27 -11.57 5.26
CA ASN A 196 8.47 -11.83 4.07
C ASN A 196 9.35 -12.30 2.90
N ILE A 197 10.45 -11.59 2.64
CA ILE A 197 11.41 -11.98 1.58
C ILE A 197 11.93 -13.40 1.81
N LEU A 198 12.34 -13.73 3.05
CA LEU A 198 12.86 -15.07 3.37
C LEU A 198 11.79 -16.16 3.22
N ARG A 199 10.55 -15.87 3.60
CA ARG A 199 9.43 -16.81 3.43
C ARG A 199 9.16 -17.09 1.95
N ASP A 200 9.18 -16.05 1.13
CA ASP A 200 8.81 -16.15 -0.28
C ASP A 200 9.91 -16.83 -1.11
N LEU A 201 11.19 -16.72 -0.71
CA LEU A 201 12.30 -17.51 -1.31
C LEU A 201 12.08 -19.03 -1.22
N GLY A 202 11.40 -19.52 -0.18
CA GLY A 202 11.06 -20.94 -0.05
C GLY A 202 10.00 -21.40 -1.07
N ASN A 203 9.10 -20.50 -1.44
CA ASN A 203 8.03 -20.80 -2.41
C ASN A 203 8.51 -20.64 -3.87
N ASP A 204 9.50 -19.78 -4.12
CA ASP A 204 10.04 -19.51 -5.47
C ASP A 204 11.11 -20.55 -5.88
N ALA A 205 11.53 -21.41 -4.95
CA ALA A 205 12.56 -22.45 -5.19
C ALA A 205 11.97 -23.80 -5.63
N GLU A 206 10.64 -23.96 -5.65
CA GLU A 206 9.90 -25.13 -6.16
C GLU A 206 9.40 -24.87 -7.59
#